data_ad156e85e25c14918bb1d8380b9efcd9
#
_entry.id   ad156e85e25c14918bb1d8380b9efcd9
#
_cell.length_a   1.000
_cell.length_b   1.000
_cell.length_c   1.000
_cell.angle_alpha   90.00
_cell.angle_beta   90.00
_cell.angle_gamma   90.00
#
_symmetry.space_group_name_H-M   'P 1'
#
loop_
_entity.id
_entity.type
_entity.pdbx_description
1 polymer ?
#
loop_
_entity_poly.entity_id
_entity_poly.type
_entity_poly.pdbx_seq_one_letter_code
_entity_poly.pdbx_strand_id
1 'polypeptide(L)'
;MSSTQHKPGFEEVFTVTDYYDGPRGGIANYHGQPHLYECVFAEEKQDYSNLYRLTPVSQELFLLALEDWAIWERWERAFYAGEVNRDSHPALPAERDRHLDIQSLLNEQLKTDKERCIVRAGAFANTGTGAAARGILIDLVVRWSEPNGDSDSIWAD
;
A
#
# COMPACT_ATOMS: atom_id res chain seq x y z
N MET A 1 -19.43 10.38 -0.14
CA MET A 1 -18.53 10.10 0.94
C MET A 1 -18.61 8.71 1.40
N SER A 2 -18.31 7.85 0.53
CA SER A 2 -18.41 6.45 0.85
C SER A 2 -17.48 6.02 1.97
N SER A 3 -16.39 6.74 2.12
CA SER A 3 -15.39 6.33 3.08
C SER A 3 -15.79 6.57 4.51
N THR A 4 -16.98 7.10 4.73
CA THR A 4 -17.41 7.38 6.08
C THR A 4 -17.64 6.17 6.95
N GLN A 5 -17.57 4.98 6.35
CA GLN A 5 -17.65 3.76 7.13
C GLN A 5 -16.47 3.57 8.05
N HIS A 6 -15.38 4.24 7.80
CA HIS A 6 -14.18 4.04 8.60
C HIS A 6 -14.37 4.58 9.99
N LYS A 7 -13.77 3.92 10.96
CA LYS A 7 -13.77 4.44 12.32
C LYS A 7 -13.05 5.77 12.34
N PRO A 8 -13.43 6.64 13.29
CA PRO A 8 -12.77 7.94 13.39
C PRO A 8 -11.26 7.77 13.51
N GLY A 9 -10.55 8.62 12.80
CA GLY A 9 -9.08 8.59 12.83
C GLY A 9 -8.45 7.62 11.88
N PHE A 10 -9.22 6.73 11.27
CA PHE A 10 -8.68 5.81 10.28
C PHE A 10 -8.84 6.38 8.88
N GLU A 11 -7.85 6.11 8.04
CA GLU A 11 -7.85 6.59 6.67
C GLU A 11 -7.76 5.41 5.71
N GLU A 12 -8.09 5.67 4.46
CA GLU A 12 -8.18 4.62 3.46
C GLU A 12 -6.81 4.16 3.01
N VAL A 13 -6.65 2.83 2.87
CA VAL A 13 -5.49 2.23 2.25
C VAL A 13 -5.92 1.80 0.85
N PHE A 14 -5.24 2.34 -0.17
CA PHE A 14 -5.62 2.07 -1.55
C PHE A 14 -4.93 0.84 -2.12
N THR A 15 -3.67 0.66 -1.82
CA THR A 15 -2.90 -0.47 -2.34
C THR A 15 -1.95 -1.00 -1.28
N VAL A 16 -1.60 -2.27 -1.42
CA VAL A 16 -0.55 -2.89 -0.63
C VAL A 16 0.33 -3.63 -1.62
N THR A 17 1.47 -3.03 -1.94
CA THR A 17 2.36 -3.61 -2.94
C THR A 17 3.51 -4.38 -2.31
N ASP A 18 3.65 -4.30 -1.00
CA ASP A 18 4.65 -5.04 -0.27
C ASP A 18 4.02 -5.49 1.03
N TYR A 19 3.96 -6.79 1.22
CA TYR A 19 3.32 -7.38 2.40
C TYR A 19 4.22 -8.46 2.96
N TYR A 20 4.58 -8.32 4.24
CA TYR A 20 5.31 -9.35 4.94
C TYR A 20 4.90 -9.26 6.40
N ASP A 21 4.02 -10.17 6.80
CA ASP A 21 3.48 -10.16 8.16
C ASP A 21 2.86 -8.78 8.46
N GLY A 22 2.17 -8.26 7.47
CA GLY A 22 1.53 -6.95 7.55
C GLY A 22 1.89 -6.09 6.36
N PRO A 23 1.16 -4.99 6.14
CA PRO A 23 1.46 -4.10 5.03
C PRO A 23 2.80 -3.40 5.25
N ARG A 24 3.67 -3.45 4.25
CA ARG A 24 5.00 -2.85 4.33
C ARG A 24 5.18 -1.72 3.32
N GLY A 25 4.39 -1.68 2.27
CA GLY A 25 4.47 -0.62 1.28
C GLY A 25 3.22 -0.54 0.45
N GLY A 26 2.93 0.64 -0.05
CA GLY A 26 1.76 0.87 -0.88
C GLY A 26 1.35 2.33 -0.83
N ILE A 27 0.09 2.60 -1.15
CA ILE A 27 -0.45 3.95 -1.11
C ILE A 27 -1.64 3.99 -0.17
N ALA A 28 -1.65 5.00 0.70
CA ALA A 28 -2.73 5.22 1.65
C ALA A 28 -2.90 6.72 1.83
N ASN A 29 -4.06 7.11 2.32
CA ASN A 29 -4.29 8.52 2.63
C ASN A 29 -3.57 8.91 3.91
N TYR A 30 -3.08 10.13 3.94
CA TYR A 30 -2.64 10.81 5.15
C TYR A 30 -3.25 12.20 5.10
N HIS A 31 -4.11 12.50 6.05
CA HIS A 31 -4.89 13.74 6.06
C HIS A 31 -5.67 13.91 4.75
N GLY A 32 -6.20 12.79 4.27
CA GLY A 32 -7.03 12.81 3.07
C GLY A 32 -6.28 12.93 1.76
N GLN A 33 -4.95 12.87 1.76
CA GLN A 33 -4.15 12.99 0.56
C GLN A 33 -3.35 11.70 0.33
N PRO A 34 -3.28 11.23 -0.91
CA PRO A 34 -2.53 9.99 -1.18
C PRO A 34 -1.05 10.14 -0.88
N HIS A 35 -0.52 9.16 -0.18
CA HIS A 35 0.91 9.10 0.16
C HIS A 35 1.41 7.70 -0.08
N LEU A 36 2.64 7.62 -0.58
CA LEU A 36 3.36 6.35 -0.60
C LEU A 36 3.82 6.06 0.82
N TYR A 37 3.51 4.88 1.33
CA TYR A 37 4.01 4.49 2.65
C TYR A 37 5.04 3.38 2.49
N GLU A 38 6.09 3.48 3.28
CA GLU A 38 7.15 2.49 3.29
C GLU A 38 7.54 2.21 4.73
N CYS A 39 7.40 0.97 5.14
CA CYS A 39 7.69 0.57 6.51
C CYS A 39 9.18 0.64 6.79
N VAL A 40 9.53 1.18 7.95
CA VAL A 40 10.92 1.30 8.37
C VAL A 40 11.34 -0.02 9.00
N PHE A 41 12.40 -0.61 8.46
CA PHE A 41 12.96 -1.82 9.02
C PHE A 41 13.93 -1.45 10.15
N ALA A 42 13.72 -2.05 11.32
CA ALA A 42 14.56 -1.78 12.48
C ALA A 42 15.72 -2.77 12.51
N GLU A 43 16.88 -2.30 12.07
CA GLU A 43 18.04 -3.18 11.91
C GLU A 43 18.43 -3.85 13.22
N GLU A 44 18.37 -3.11 14.31
CA GLU A 44 18.79 -3.64 15.62
C GLU A 44 17.91 -4.81 16.05
N LYS A 45 16.65 -4.78 15.67
CA LYS A 45 15.72 -5.83 16.05
C LYS A 45 15.56 -6.88 14.97
N GLN A 46 16.19 -6.65 13.82
CA GLN A 46 16.07 -7.53 12.67
C GLN A 46 14.60 -7.78 12.33
N ASP A 47 13.80 -6.73 12.39
CA ASP A 47 12.37 -6.84 12.16
C ASP A 47 11.82 -5.49 11.72
N TYR A 48 10.62 -5.50 11.15
CA TYR A 48 9.96 -4.27 10.78
C TYR A 48 9.43 -3.57 12.02
N SER A 49 9.53 -2.26 11.99
CA SER A 49 8.95 -1.42 13.02
C SER A 49 7.51 -1.09 12.68
N ASN A 50 6.84 -0.32 13.53
CA ASN A 50 5.53 0.20 13.19
C ASN A 50 5.60 1.63 12.63
N LEU A 51 6.79 2.05 12.21
CA LEU A 51 6.98 3.38 11.64
C LEU A 51 7.04 3.28 10.13
N TYR A 52 6.51 4.31 9.49
CA TYR A 52 6.42 4.36 8.03
C TYR A 52 6.86 5.72 7.54
N ARG A 53 7.61 5.73 6.44
CA ARG A 53 7.90 6.95 5.72
C ARG A 53 6.76 7.22 4.77
N LEU A 54 6.21 8.44 4.84
CA LEU A 54 5.08 8.84 4.01
C LEU A 54 5.55 9.93 3.04
N THR A 55 5.39 9.65 1.75
CA THR A 55 5.80 10.58 0.69
C THR A 55 4.56 10.98 -0.11
N PRO A 56 4.29 12.27 -0.29
CA PRO A 56 3.13 12.67 -1.09
C PRO A 56 3.21 12.12 -2.51
N VAL A 57 2.06 11.73 -3.05
CA VAL A 57 1.99 11.15 -4.39
C VAL A 57 1.20 12.11 -5.27
N SER A 58 1.72 12.39 -6.47
CA SER A 58 0.99 13.23 -7.40
C SER A 58 -0.27 12.54 -7.87
N GLN A 59 -1.23 13.33 -8.32
CA GLN A 59 -2.49 12.78 -8.80
C GLN A 59 -2.26 11.83 -9.96
N GLU A 60 -1.34 12.16 -10.83
CA GLU A 60 -1.05 11.34 -11.99
C GLU A 60 -0.52 9.96 -11.60
N LEU A 61 0.46 9.93 -10.69
CA LEU A 61 0.99 8.66 -10.24
C LEU A 61 -0.03 7.87 -9.43
N PHE A 62 -0.84 8.57 -8.66
CA PHE A 62 -1.89 7.91 -7.88
C PHE A 62 -2.86 7.18 -8.81
N LEU A 63 -3.29 7.83 -9.88
CA LEU A 63 -4.23 7.20 -10.81
C LEU A 63 -3.60 6.00 -11.52
N LEU A 64 -2.32 6.10 -11.86
CA LEU A 64 -1.63 4.97 -12.49
C LEU A 64 -1.53 3.79 -11.50
N ALA A 65 -1.24 4.09 -10.25
CA ALA A 65 -1.14 3.03 -9.25
C ALA A 65 -2.48 2.35 -9.03
N LEU A 66 -3.56 3.13 -9.02
CA LEU A 66 -4.89 2.54 -8.89
C LEU A 66 -5.25 1.68 -10.09
N GLU A 67 -4.87 2.12 -11.27
CA GLU A 67 -5.12 1.33 -12.46
C GLU A 67 -4.39 -0.01 -12.38
N ASP A 68 -3.14 0.01 -11.97
CA ASP A 68 -2.36 -1.21 -11.88
C ASP A 68 -2.91 -2.13 -10.78
N TRP A 69 -3.37 -1.54 -9.70
CA TRP A 69 -4.00 -2.33 -8.63
C TRP A 69 -5.25 -3.04 -9.14
N ALA A 70 -6.06 -2.34 -9.94
CA ALA A 70 -7.26 -2.95 -10.51
C ALA A 70 -6.91 -4.07 -11.49
N ILE A 71 -5.80 -3.92 -12.22
CA ILE A 71 -5.33 -4.99 -13.10
C ILE A 71 -5.01 -6.24 -12.28
N TRP A 72 -4.31 -6.08 -11.18
CA TRP A 72 -4.00 -7.21 -10.32
C TRP A 72 -5.26 -7.82 -9.72
N GLU A 73 -6.22 -6.99 -9.31
CA GLU A 73 -7.45 -7.50 -8.74
C GLU A 73 -8.23 -8.35 -9.73
N ARG A 74 -8.25 -7.93 -11.00
CA ARG A 74 -8.91 -8.73 -12.02
C ARG A 74 -8.21 -10.04 -12.24
N TRP A 75 -6.89 -10.04 -12.21
CA TRP A 75 -6.15 -11.29 -12.32
C TRP A 75 -6.46 -12.20 -11.13
N GLU A 76 -6.49 -11.64 -9.95
CA GLU A 76 -6.73 -12.44 -8.73
C GLU A 76 -8.11 -13.09 -8.78
N ARG A 77 -9.11 -12.34 -9.20
CA ARG A 77 -10.45 -12.91 -9.31
C ARG A 77 -10.48 -14.06 -10.32
N ALA A 78 -9.82 -13.87 -11.45
CA ALA A 78 -9.76 -14.93 -12.46
C ALA A 78 -9.00 -16.14 -11.97
N PHE A 79 -7.96 -15.92 -11.19
CA PHE A 79 -7.19 -17.01 -10.64
C PHE A 79 -8.04 -17.85 -9.68
N TYR A 80 -8.76 -17.20 -8.79
CA TYR A 80 -9.61 -17.95 -7.86
C TYR A 80 -10.81 -18.58 -8.53
N ALA A 81 -11.19 -18.08 -9.68
CA ALA A 81 -12.26 -18.70 -10.49
C ALA A 81 -11.74 -19.83 -11.36
N GLY A 82 -10.44 -20.10 -11.34
CA GLY A 82 -9.88 -21.17 -12.15
C GLY A 82 -9.68 -20.84 -13.60
N GLU A 83 -9.75 -19.57 -13.96
CA GLU A 83 -9.67 -19.15 -15.36
C GLU A 83 -8.25 -18.91 -15.85
N VAL A 84 -7.31 -18.66 -14.93
CA VAL A 84 -5.90 -18.47 -15.28
C VAL A 84 -5.06 -19.19 -14.23
N ASN A 85 -3.81 -19.49 -14.61
CA ASN A 85 -2.88 -20.08 -13.66
C ASN A 85 -1.84 -19.05 -13.24
N ARG A 86 -0.92 -19.48 -12.40
CA ARG A 86 0.08 -18.56 -11.83
C ARG A 86 1.02 -17.96 -12.85
N ASP A 87 1.16 -18.60 -14.01
CA ASP A 87 2.10 -18.12 -15.02
C ASP A 87 1.72 -16.74 -15.54
N SER A 88 0.45 -16.37 -15.46
CA SER A 88 0.01 -15.08 -15.96
C SER A 88 0.09 -13.97 -14.90
N HIS A 89 0.44 -14.31 -13.66
CA HIS A 89 0.56 -13.29 -12.62
C HIS A 89 1.52 -12.19 -13.04
N PRO A 90 1.23 -10.93 -12.81
CA PRO A 90 0.12 -10.38 -12.04
C PRO A 90 -0.97 -9.75 -12.91
N ALA A 91 -1.07 -10.07 -14.16
CA ALA A 91 -2.02 -9.44 -15.04
C ALA A 91 -2.61 -10.46 -16.02
N LEU A 92 -3.88 -10.27 -16.34
CA LEU A 92 -4.48 -11.08 -17.39
C LEU A 92 -3.74 -10.83 -18.71
N PRO A 93 -3.71 -11.82 -19.60
CA PRO A 93 -2.94 -11.67 -20.85
C PRO A 93 -3.28 -10.40 -21.63
N ALA A 94 -4.56 -10.03 -21.67
CA ALA A 94 -4.97 -8.84 -22.41
C ALA A 94 -4.49 -7.56 -21.75
N GLU A 95 -4.12 -7.60 -20.48
CA GLU A 95 -3.69 -6.42 -19.75
C GLU A 95 -2.20 -6.38 -19.47
N ARG A 96 -1.49 -7.38 -19.94
CA ARG A 96 -0.07 -7.51 -19.62
C ARG A 96 0.75 -6.33 -20.09
N ASP A 97 0.54 -5.90 -21.33
CA ASP A 97 1.33 -4.79 -21.86
C ASP A 97 1.07 -3.51 -21.08
N ARG A 98 -0.19 -3.27 -20.74
CA ARG A 98 -0.53 -2.07 -19.97
C ARG A 98 0.11 -2.13 -18.60
N HIS A 99 0.06 -3.29 -17.96
CA HIS A 99 0.71 -3.47 -16.66
C HIS A 99 2.20 -3.16 -16.75
N LEU A 100 2.88 -3.66 -17.78
CA LEU A 100 4.31 -3.44 -17.90
C LEU A 100 4.64 -1.97 -18.11
N ASP A 101 3.82 -1.27 -18.90
CA ASP A 101 4.01 0.15 -19.10
C ASP A 101 3.86 0.93 -17.81
N ILE A 102 2.82 0.61 -17.02
CA ILE A 102 2.60 1.29 -15.76
C ILE A 102 3.73 0.99 -14.80
N GLN A 103 4.13 -0.27 -14.70
CA GLN A 103 5.20 -0.66 -13.79
C GLN A 103 6.50 0.07 -14.08
N SER A 104 6.79 0.26 -15.36
CA SER A 104 8.00 0.98 -15.72
C SER A 104 7.96 2.41 -15.17
N LEU A 105 6.82 3.07 -15.32
CA LEU A 105 6.68 4.44 -14.81
C LEU A 105 6.70 4.48 -13.29
N LEU A 106 6.01 3.56 -12.64
CA LEU A 106 5.97 3.56 -11.19
C LEU A 106 7.34 3.25 -10.60
N ASN A 107 8.05 2.30 -11.19
CA ASN A 107 9.38 1.97 -10.69
C ASN A 107 10.33 3.15 -10.79
N GLU A 108 10.13 3.99 -11.79
CA GLU A 108 10.99 5.14 -11.98
C GLU A 108 10.59 6.33 -11.12
N GLN A 109 9.30 6.55 -10.92
CA GLN A 109 8.82 7.80 -10.35
C GLN A 109 8.17 7.68 -8.98
N LEU A 110 7.64 6.51 -8.63
CA LEU A 110 6.95 6.34 -7.35
C LEU A 110 7.91 5.76 -6.35
N LYS A 111 8.61 6.64 -5.65
CA LYS A 111 9.65 6.25 -4.70
C LYS A 111 9.56 7.10 -3.46
N THR A 112 10.05 6.55 -2.36
CA THR A 112 10.19 7.32 -1.13
C THR A 112 11.17 8.48 -1.38
N ASP A 113 10.72 9.67 -1.04
CA ASP A 113 11.55 10.87 -1.15
C ASP A 113 12.01 11.23 0.25
N LYS A 114 13.26 10.91 0.55
CA LYS A 114 13.77 11.07 1.92
C LYS A 114 13.82 12.52 2.36
N GLU A 115 13.84 13.45 1.42
CA GLU A 115 13.86 14.86 1.78
C GLU A 115 12.48 15.43 2.04
N ARG A 116 11.44 14.81 1.49
CA ARG A 116 10.09 15.31 1.62
C ARG A 116 9.19 14.42 2.44
N CYS A 117 9.65 13.24 2.79
CA CYS A 117 8.81 12.32 3.54
C CYS A 117 8.72 12.75 5.00
N ILE A 118 7.66 12.31 5.63
CA ILE A 118 7.51 12.41 7.08
C ILE A 118 7.41 11.01 7.60
N VAL A 119 7.53 10.86 8.92
CA VAL A 119 7.42 9.53 9.50
C VAL A 119 6.29 9.53 10.52
N ARG A 120 5.50 8.49 10.44
CA ARG A 120 4.38 8.31 11.36
C ARG A 120 4.29 6.85 11.77
N ALA A 121 3.77 6.62 12.95
CA ALA A 121 3.41 5.26 13.35
C ALA A 121 2.12 4.90 12.66
N GLY A 122 2.02 3.66 12.19
CA GLY A 122 0.85 3.22 11.48
C GLY A 122 0.23 1.99 12.11
N ALA A 123 -1.07 2.05 12.33
CA ALA A 123 -1.84 0.91 12.84
C ALA A 123 -2.86 0.54 11.78
N PHE A 124 -2.64 -0.59 11.13
CA PHE A 124 -3.52 -1.06 10.07
C PHE A 124 -4.61 -1.96 10.65
N ALA A 125 -5.79 -1.88 10.07
CA ALA A 125 -6.91 -2.71 10.48
C ALA A 125 -7.68 -3.14 9.25
N ASN A 126 -8.27 -4.33 9.33
CA ASN A 126 -9.09 -4.86 8.25
C ASN A 126 -10.54 -4.62 8.62
N THR A 127 -11.22 -3.80 7.82
CA THR A 127 -12.64 -3.54 8.05
C THR A 127 -13.50 -4.52 7.27
N GLY A 128 -12.85 -5.48 6.62
CA GLY A 128 -13.56 -6.33 5.70
C GLY A 128 -14.62 -7.18 6.33
N THR A 129 -15.51 -7.60 5.49
CA THR A 129 -16.56 -8.51 5.82
C THR A 129 -16.18 -9.87 5.25
N GLY A 130 -17.18 -10.67 4.94
CA GLY A 130 -16.91 -11.95 4.33
C GLY A 130 -16.13 -11.86 3.03
N ALA A 131 -16.24 -10.77 2.31
CA ALA A 131 -15.52 -10.63 1.06
C ALA A 131 -14.01 -10.63 1.27
N ALA A 132 -13.57 -10.17 2.41
CA ALA A 132 -12.15 -10.12 2.69
C ALA A 132 -11.55 -11.49 2.95
N ALA A 133 -12.39 -12.50 3.05
CA ALA A 133 -11.90 -13.84 3.35
C ALA A 133 -10.96 -14.35 2.27
N ARG A 134 -11.13 -13.90 1.03
CA ARG A 134 -10.26 -14.36 -0.04
C ARG A 134 -9.03 -13.53 -0.21
N GLY A 135 -9.14 -12.23 0.02
CA GLY A 135 -8.00 -11.37 -0.16
C GLY A 135 -7.78 -10.56 1.09
N ILE A 136 -6.82 -10.95 1.88
CA ILE A 136 -6.57 -10.28 3.15
C ILE A 136 -6.18 -8.82 2.98
N LEU A 137 -5.89 -8.41 1.75
CA LEU A 137 -5.48 -7.06 1.46
C LEU A 137 -6.64 -6.15 1.10
N ILE A 138 -7.87 -6.67 1.15
CA ILE A 138 -9.06 -5.90 0.82
C ILE A 138 -9.57 -5.19 2.06
N ASP A 139 -10.01 -3.95 1.87
CA ASP A 139 -10.69 -3.18 2.92
C ASP A 139 -9.81 -2.86 4.11
N LEU A 140 -8.55 -2.57 3.85
CA LEU A 140 -7.67 -2.11 4.91
C LEU A 140 -7.86 -0.61 5.14
N VAL A 141 -7.70 -0.23 6.40
CA VAL A 141 -7.61 1.17 6.79
C VAL A 141 -6.40 1.31 7.69
N VAL A 142 -5.95 2.54 7.91
CA VAL A 142 -4.78 2.79 8.73
C VAL A 142 -5.02 4.02 9.59
N ARG A 143 -4.52 3.97 10.81
CA ARG A 143 -4.48 5.15 11.67
C ARG A 143 -3.03 5.56 11.84
N TRP A 144 -2.74 6.79 11.44
CA TRP A 144 -1.40 7.35 11.58
C TRP A 144 -1.33 8.15 12.86
N SER A 145 -0.19 8.08 13.53
CA SER A 145 0.03 8.84 14.75
C SER A 145 1.47 9.27 14.81
N GLU A 146 1.75 10.21 15.73
CA GLU A 146 3.12 10.66 15.92
C GLU A 146 3.97 9.52 16.42
N PRO A 147 5.21 9.45 15.97
CA PRO A 147 6.12 8.46 16.52
C PRO A 147 6.33 8.77 18.00
N ASN A 148 6.49 7.72 18.80
CA ASN A 148 6.76 7.97 20.21
C ASN A 148 8.26 8.19 20.43
N GLY A 149 8.64 8.33 21.68
CA GLY A 149 9.97 8.82 22.01
C GLY A 149 11.13 8.00 21.51
N ASP A 150 10.91 6.73 21.25
CA ASP A 150 11.98 5.86 20.79
C ASP A 150 12.34 6.02 19.33
N SER A 151 11.55 6.80 18.63
CA SER A 151 11.74 6.92 17.18
C SER A 151 13.07 7.55 16.82
N ASP A 152 13.68 8.29 17.74
CA ASP A 152 14.93 8.97 17.44
C ASP A 152 16.03 8.01 17.03
N SER A 153 16.09 6.86 17.66
CA SER A 153 17.14 5.91 17.33
C SER A 153 16.98 5.34 15.93
N ILE A 154 15.77 5.32 15.44
CA ILE A 154 15.49 4.80 14.09
C ILE A 154 15.88 5.84 13.05
N TRP A 155 15.81 7.10 13.43
CA TRP A 155 16.08 8.19 12.51
C TRP A 155 17.55 8.54 12.37
N ALA A 156 18.32 8.15 13.34
CA ALA A 156 19.68 8.61 13.43
C ALA A 156 20.55 8.15 12.26
N ASP A 157 20.02 7.32 11.44
CA ASP A 157 20.77 6.87 10.27
C ASP A 157 20.86 7.92 9.20
#